data_1cd1ae6c5ca86abf8a56ad5e9d082832
#
_entry.id   1cd1ae6c5ca86abf8a56ad5e9d082832
#
_cell.length_a   1.000
_cell.length_b   1.000
_cell.length_c   1.000
_cell.angle_alpha   90.00
_cell.angle_beta   90.00
_cell.angle_gamma   90.00
#
_symmetry.space_group_name_H-M   'P 1'
#
loop_
_entity.id
_entity.type
_entity.pdbx_description
1 polymer ?
#
loop_
_entity_poly.entity_id
_entity_poly.type
_entity_poly.pdbx_seq_one_letter_code
_entity_poly.pdbx_strand_id
1 'polypeptide(L)'
;MPGEKTSDRRPFLDSWYDPVAQIKAYAPCFRLANLDGDGNCCLILGDQERKLRVLQGTSIHSEHTLLDVPVSITSFYTDSKLPRTPALAVASGSHVYIYRNLRPYYKFSLPTVDIAPEESQIWTSLADGSADPKTAVQALAGARDKGIALSSRSLDLLGKHKNHYYFF
;
A
#
# COMPACT_ATOMS: atom_id res chain seq x y z
N MET A 1 9.47 -47.66 27.92
CA MET A 1 8.80 -46.35 27.80
C MET A 1 8.96 -45.90 26.38
N PRO A 2 7.94 -45.99 25.52
CA PRO A 2 8.04 -45.43 24.15
C PRO A 2 7.85 -43.91 24.21
N GLY A 3 8.82 -43.19 23.64
CA GLY A 3 8.80 -41.74 23.60
C GLY A 3 7.62 -41.25 22.78
N GLU A 4 6.88 -40.33 23.40
CA GLU A 4 5.79 -39.57 22.82
C GLU A 4 6.33 -38.68 21.69
N LYS A 5 6.01 -39.02 20.45
CA LYS A 5 6.27 -38.16 19.28
C LYS A 5 5.37 -36.95 19.48
N THR A 6 5.94 -35.84 19.93
CA THR A 6 5.30 -34.51 19.81
C THR A 6 5.00 -34.28 18.33
N SER A 7 3.73 -34.38 17.95
CA SER A 7 3.29 -34.05 16.62
C SER A 7 3.58 -32.57 16.41
N ASP A 8 4.50 -32.29 15.50
CA ASP A 8 4.77 -30.94 14.97
C ASP A 8 3.51 -30.45 14.25
N ARG A 9 2.54 -29.93 15.04
CA ARG A 9 1.34 -29.31 14.51
C ARG A 9 1.75 -27.96 13.98
N ARG A 10 2.03 -27.91 12.67
CA ARG A 10 2.18 -26.64 11.97
C ARG A 10 0.92 -25.82 12.22
N PRO A 11 1.03 -24.61 12.77
CA PRO A 11 -0.12 -23.79 13.14
C PRO A 11 -0.90 -23.28 11.92
N PHE A 12 -0.33 -23.44 10.71
CA PHE A 12 -0.92 -23.00 9.45
C PHE A 12 -0.86 -24.12 8.42
N LEU A 13 -1.89 -24.19 7.59
CA LEU A 13 -1.94 -25.07 6.43
C LEU A 13 -1.61 -24.23 5.19
N ASP A 14 -0.77 -24.77 4.31
CA ASP A 14 -0.53 -24.19 3.00
C ASP A 14 -1.79 -24.39 2.15
N SER A 15 -2.47 -23.30 1.75
CA SER A 15 -3.69 -23.36 0.96
C SER A 15 -3.40 -23.19 -0.53
N TRP A 16 -2.44 -22.34 -0.87
CA TRP A 16 -2.05 -22.10 -2.26
C TRP A 16 -0.64 -21.49 -2.31
N TYR A 17 0.16 -21.96 -3.24
CA TYR A 17 1.50 -21.48 -3.51
C TYR A 17 1.76 -21.46 -5.01
N ASP A 18 2.14 -20.31 -5.56
CA ASP A 18 2.53 -20.16 -6.95
C ASP A 18 3.96 -19.58 -7.04
N PRO A 19 4.97 -20.41 -7.31
CA PRO A 19 6.36 -20.00 -7.35
C PRO A 19 6.71 -19.14 -8.57
N VAL A 20 5.84 -19.11 -9.59
CA VAL A 20 6.08 -18.38 -10.85
C VAL A 20 5.22 -17.14 -11.01
N ALA A 21 4.37 -16.83 -10.06
CA ALA A 21 3.48 -15.66 -10.11
C ALA A 21 4.24 -14.33 -10.28
N GLN A 22 5.44 -14.23 -9.71
CA GLN A 22 6.33 -13.05 -9.76
C GLN A 22 5.63 -11.74 -9.37
N ILE A 23 4.58 -11.82 -8.55
CA ILE A 23 3.80 -10.66 -8.12
C ILE A 23 4.51 -10.02 -6.93
N LYS A 24 4.84 -8.74 -7.07
CA LYS A 24 5.36 -7.92 -5.97
C LYS A 24 4.32 -6.89 -5.58
N ALA A 25 3.83 -6.96 -4.34
CA ALA A 25 2.80 -6.05 -3.85
C ALA A 25 3.08 -5.64 -2.40
N TYR A 26 2.60 -4.46 -2.01
CA TYR A 26 2.63 -4.05 -0.61
C TYR A 26 1.54 -4.75 0.20
N ALA A 27 1.81 -5.05 1.47
CA ALA A 27 0.84 -5.74 2.33
C ALA A 27 -0.55 -5.09 2.36
N PRO A 28 -0.71 -3.73 2.39
CA PRO A 28 -2.03 -3.10 2.33
C PRO A 28 -2.74 -3.23 0.98
N CYS A 29 -2.06 -3.75 -0.05
CA CYS A 29 -2.61 -3.94 -1.40
C CYS A 29 -3.24 -5.32 -1.63
N PHE A 30 -3.51 -6.07 -0.55
CA PHE A 30 -4.23 -7.34 -0.60
C PHE A 30 -5.59 -7.21 0.09
N ARG A 31 -6.66 -7.69 -0.58
CA ARG A 31 -8.01 -7.74 0.00
C ARG A 31 -8.74 -8.99 -0.46
N LEU A 32 -9.54 -9.53 0.44
CA LEU A 32 -10.56 -10.52 0.12
C LEU A 32 -11.92 -9.82 0.17
N ALA A 33 -12.72 -9.95 -0.89
CA ALA A 33 -14.07 -9.40 -0.94
C ALA A 33 -14.96 -10.23 -1.87
N ASN A 34 -16.23 -10.37 -1.47
CA ASN A 34 -17.26 -10.96 -2.32
C ASN A 34 -17.77 -9.86 -3.27
N LEU A 35 -17.16 -9.75 -4.45
CA LEU A 35 -17.46 -8.69 -5.41
C LEU A 35 -18.76 -8.92 -6.18
N ASP A 36 -19.17 -10.17 -6.35
CA ASP A 36 -20.33 -10.56 -7.14
C ASP A 36 -21.59 -10.78 -6.29
N GLY A 37 -21.45 -10.81 -4.96
CA GLY A 37 -22.56 -11.04 -4.02
C GLY A 37 -23.03 -12.50 -3.99
N ASP A 38 -22.27 -13.43 -4.56
CA ASP A 38 -22.56 -14.86 -4.66
C ASP A 38 -22.11 -15.69 -3.43
N GLY A 39 -21.49 -15.04 -2.46
CA GLY A 39 -20.91 -15.67 -1.26
C GLY A 39 -19.42 -16.06 -1.40
N ASN A 40 -18.87 -16.04 -2.63
CA ASN A 40 -17.47 -16.35 -2.86
C ASN A 40 -16.61 -15.09 -2.76
N CYS A 41 -15.46 -15.20 -2.08
CA CYS A 41 -14.51 -14.10 -1.99
C CYS A 41 -13.47 -14.21 -3.11
N CYS A 42 -13.28 -13.11 -3.82
CA CYS A 42 -12.16 -12.92 -4.72
C CYS A 42 -10.95 -12.34 -3.96
N LEU A 43 -9.75 -12.76 -4.35
CA LEU A 43 -8.53 -12.11 -3.92
C LEU A 43 -8.23 -10.92 -4.84
N ILE A 44 -8.19 -9.73 -4.26
CA ILE A 44 -7.88 -8.50 -4.95
C ILE A 44 -6.47 -8.09 -4.54
N LEU A 45 -5.63 -7.79 -5.52
CA LEU A 45 -4.28 -7.35 -5.25
C LEU A 45 -3.84 -6.24 -6.23
N GLY A 46 -3.05 -5.32 -5.71
CA GLY A 46 -2.40 -4.29 -6.49
C GLY A 46 -0.89 -4.48 -6.45
N ASP A 47 -0.26 -4.63 -7.61
CA ASP A 47 1.15 -4.89 -7.70
C ASP A 47 2.00 -3.65 -8.03
N GLN A 48 3.31 -3.79 -7.89
CA GLN A 48 4.28 -2.74 -8.19
C GLN A 48 4.42 -2.46 -9.70
N GLU A 49 3.86 -3.32 -10.56
CA GLU A 49 3.77 -3.11 -12.01
C GLU A 49 2.55 -2.27 -12.41
N ARG A 50 1.88 -1.66 -11.43
CA ARG A 50 0.68 -0.84 -11.60
C ARG A 50 -0.52 -1.62 -12.12
N LYS A 51 -0.66 -2.87 -11.72
CA LYS A 51 -1.80 -3.70 -12.08
C LYS A 51 -2.67 -3.98 -10.87
N LEU A 52 -3.96 -3.81 -11.05
CA LEU A 52 -5.00 -4.26 -10.13
C LEU A 52 -5.54 -5.58 -10.67
N ARG A 53 -5.26 -6.68 -9.97
CA ARG A 53 -5.69 -8.02 -10.35
C ARG A 53 -6.75 -8.53 -9.38
N VAL A 54 -7.74 -9.18 -9.93
CA VAL A 54 -8.79 -9.88 -9.18
C VAL A 54 -8.70 -11.35 -9.54
N LEU A 55 -8.46 -12.18 -8.54
CA LEU A 55 -8.37 -13.63 -8.69
C LEU A 55 -9.61 -14.29 -8.08
N GLN A 56 -10.19 -15.22 -8.80
CA GLN A 56 -11.24 -16.11 -8.33
C GLN A 56 -10.65 -17.54 -8.29
N GLY A 57 -10.51 -18.09 -7.09
CA GLY A 57 -9.69 -19.27 -6.92
C GLY A 57 -8.24 -18.99 -7.33
N THR A 58 -7.69 -19.80 -8.25
CA THR A 58 -6.33 -19.67 -8.77
C THR A 58 -6.25 -18.95 -10.13
N SER A 59 -7.38 -18.49 -10.66
CA SER A 59 -7.48 -17.87 -11.98
C SER A 59 -7.63 -16.35 -11.87
N ILE A 60 -6.99 -15.62 -12.79
CA ILE A 60 -7.21 -14.18 -12.93
C ILE A 60 -8.58 -13.97 -13.56
N HIS A 61 -9.49 -13.38 -12.79
CA HIS A 61 -10.84 -13.00 -13.24
C HIS A 61 -10.83 -11.66 -13.98
N SER A 62 -10.03 -10.71 -13.51
CA SER A 62 -9.96 -9.36 -14.07
C SER A 62 -8.59 -8.75 -13.81
N GLU A 63 -8.09 -7.96 -14.77
CA GLU A 63 -6.87 -7.18 -14.64
C GLU A 63 -7.10 -5.76 -15.16
N HIS A 64 -6.70 -4.75 -14.39
CA HIS A 64 -6.78 -3.35 -14.76
C HIS A 64 -5.43 -2.68 -14.57
N THR A 65 -5.04 -1.83 -15.52
CA THR A 65 -3.82 -1.01 -15.40
C THR A 65 -4.15 0.27 -14.64
N LEU A 66 -3.34 0.57 -13.62
CA LEU A 66 -3.39 1.79 -12.83
C LEU A 66 -2.43 2.83 -13.42
N LEU A 67 -2.68 4.11 -13.15
CA LEU A 67 -1.79 5.18 -13.59
C LEU A 67 -0.49 5.23 -12.79
N ASP A 68 -0.52 4.80 -11.53
CA ASP A 68 0.63 4.79 -10.63
C ASP A 68 0.61 3.54 -9.74
N VAL A 69 1.68 3.29 -9.01
CA VAL A 69 1.81 2.13 -8.13
C VAL A 69 0.79 2.22 -7.00
N PRO A 70 -0.05 1.19 -6.78
CA PRO A 70 -0.98 1.18 -5.67
C PRO A 70 -0.24 1.01 -4.35
N VAL A 71 -0.68 1.74 -3.33
CA VAL A 71 -0.12 1.71 -1.97
C VAL A 71 -1.07 1.11 -0.96
N SER A 72 -2.37 1.10 -1.25
CA SER A 72 -3.39 0.49 -0.40
C SER A 72 -4.67 0.21 -1.18
N ILE A 73 -5.35 -0.87 -0.82
CA ILE A 73 -6.66 -1.25 -1.34
C ILE A 73 -7.59 -1.55 -0.17
N THR A 74 -8.81 -1.06 -0.25
CA THR A 74 -9.87 -1.41 0.70
C THR A 74 -11.18 -1.63 -0.01
N SER A 75 -12.04 -2.45 0.59
CA SER A 75 -13.41 -2.67 0.13
C SER A 75 -14.40 -2.02 1.09
N PHE A 76 -15.49 -1.47 0.56
CA PHE A 76 -16.54 -0.84 1.35
C PHE A 76 -17.88 -0.93 0.63
N TYR A 77 -18.96 -0.80 1.38
CA TYR A 77 -20.31 -0.81 0.81
C TYR A 77 -20.81 0.62 0.59
N THR A 78 -21.36 0.88 -0.59
CA THR A 78 -21.89 2.20 -0.96
C THR A 78 -23.36 2.38 -0.59
N ASP A 79 -24.07 1.28 -0.38
CA ASP A 79 -25.48 1.31 -0.01
C ASP A 79 -25.82 0.21 1.00
N SER A 80 -27.01 0.29 1.58
CA SER A 80 -27.54 -0.68 2.55
C SER A 80 -28.53 -1.67 1.97
N LYS A 81 -28.86 -1.55 0.66
CA LYS A 81 -29.83 -2.45 0.00
C LYS A 81 -29.17 -3.77 -0.38
N LEU A 82 -29.93 -4.87 -0.27
CA LEU A 82 -29.51 -6.19 -0.70
C LEU A 82 -29.87 -6.44 -2.16
N PRO A 83 -29.06 -7.22 -2.93
CA PRO A 83 -27.77 -7.77 -2.56
C PRO A 83 -26.68 -6.69 -2.49
N ARG A 84 -25.84 -6.76 -1.46
CA ARG A 84 -24.73 -5.80 -1.31
C ARG A 84 -23.50 -6.29 -2.05
N THR A 85 -23.03 -5.54 -3.02
CA THR A 85 -21.72 -5.73 -3.63
C THR A 85 -20.80 -4.61 -3.19
N PRO A 86 -19.59 -4.94 -2.71
CA PRO A 86 -18.66 -3.91 -2.26
C PRO A 86 -18.06 -3.16 -3.44
N ALA A 87 -17.81 -1.87 -3.23
CA ALA A 87 -16.90 -1.08 -4.05
C ALA A 87 -15.46 -1.24 -3.55
N LEU A 88 -14.50 -0.98 -4.40
CA LEU A 88 -13.07 -0.96 -4.05
C LEU A 88 -12.57 0.47 -4.09
N ALA A 89 -11.81 0.86 -3.07
CA ALA A 89 -11.00 2.06 -3.08
C ALA A 89 -9.53 1.67 -3.22
N VAL A 90 -8.87 2.21 -4.22
CA VAL A 90 -7.46 1.98 -4.54
C VAL A 90 -6.71 3.29 -4.43
N ALA A 91 -5.83 3.40 -3.45
CA ALA A 91 -4.93 4.54 -3.32
C ALA A 91 -3.70 4.31 -4.22
N SER A 92 -3.45 5.24 -5.13
CA SER A 92 -2.36 5.16 -6.10
C SER A 92 -1.89 6.57 -6.48
N GLY A 93 -0.61 6.87 -6.25
CA GLY A 93 -0.07 8.21 -6.39
C GLY A 93 -0.81 9.23 -5.51
N SER A 94 -1.18 10.36 -6.09
CA SER A 94 -1.97 11.42 -5.42
C SER A 94 -3.49 11.23 -5.55
N HIS A 95 -3.94 10.01 -5.91
CA HIS A 95 -5.35 9.76 -6.19
C HIS A 95 -5.89 8.58 -5.40
N VAL A 96 -7.20 8.61 -5.14
CA VAL A 96 -7.97 7.46 -4.69
C VAL A 96 -8.98 7.13 -5.77
N TYR A 97 -8.85 5.97 -6.36
CA TYR A 97 -9.76 5.46 -7.39
C TYR A 97 -10.82 4.58 -6.75
N ILE A 98 -12.06 4.82 -7.10
CA ILE A 98 -13.19 4.00 -6.69
C ILE A 98 -13.61 3.14 -7.88
N TYR A 99 -13.64 1.84 -7.66
CA TYR A 99 -14.16 0.86 -8.60
C TYR A 99 -15.51 0.31 -8.09
N ARG A 100 -16.49 0.25 -8.95
CA ARG A 100 -17.78 -0.41 -8.70
C ARG A 100 -18.02 -1.44 -9.79
N ASN A 101 -18.33 -2.67 -9.39
CA ASN A 101 -18.45 -3.81 -10.31
C ASN A 101 -17.20 -3.94 -11.22
N LEU A 102 -16.01 -3.81 -10.64
CA LEU A 102 -14.72 -3.84 -11.32
C LEU A 102 -14.54 -2.79 -12.43
N ARG A 103 -15.38 -1.77 -12.48
CA ARG A 103 -15.26 -0.65 -13.42
C ARG A 103 -14.88 0.63 -12.69
N PRO A 104 -14.01 1.47 -13.27
CA PRO A 104 -13.73 2.79 -12.71
C PRO A 104 -15.03 3.57 -12.54
N TYR A 105 -15.31 4.04 -11.33
CA TYR A 105 -16.54 4.75 -11.01
C TYR A 105 -16.25 6.23 -10.65
N TYR A 106 -15.25 6.46 -9.82
CA TYR A 106 -14.88 7.81 -9.38
C TYR A 106 -13.39 7.91 -9.07
N LYS A 107 -12.86 9.13 -9.16
CA LYS A 107 -11.49 9.46 -8.79
C LYS A 107 -11.48 10.68 -7.89
N PHE A 108 -10.93 10.53 -6.70
CA PHE A 108 -10.58 11.64 -5.83
C PHE A 108 -9.13 12.02 -6.07
N SER A 109 -8.89 13.32 -6.31
CA SER A 109 -7.53 13.86 -6.32
C SER A 109 -7.24 14.47 -4.96
N LEU A 110 -6.18 14.03 -4.32
CA LEU A 110 -5.71 14.63 -3.08
C LEU A 110 -5.13 16.01 -3.39
N PRO A 111 -5.34 17.01 -2.53
CA PRO A 111 -4.71 18.30 -2.72
C PRO A 111 -3.19 18.14 -2.68
N THR A 112 -2.49 18.88 -3.53
CA THR A 112 -1.03 18.97 -3.46
C THR A 112 -0.63 19.65 -2.16
N VAL A 113 0.35 19.09 -1.49
CA VAL A 113 0.97 19.74 -0.34
C VAL A 113 2.01 20.72 -0.88
N ASP A 114 1.85 22.01 -0.58
CA ASP A 114 2.88 23.02 -0.87
C ASP A 114 4.08 22.73 0.03
N ILE A 115 5.16 22.27 -0.58
CA ILE A 115 6.44 22.02 0.10
C ILE A 115 7.48 23.00 -0.41
N ALA A 116 8.36 23.42 0.47
CA ALA A 116 9.45 24.30 0.10
C ALA A 116 10.31 23.67 -1.01
N PRO A 117 10.82 24.46 -1.99
CA PRO A 117 11.64 23.92 -3.08
C PRO A 117 12.84 23.12 -2.58
N GLU A 118 13.47 23.55 -1.49
CA GLU A 118 14.60 22.88 -0.86
C GLU A 118 14.20 21.50 -0.32
N GLU A 119 13.05 21.41 0.33
CA GLU A 119 12.50 20.15 0.80
C GLU A 119 12.19 19.21 -0.36
N SER A 120 11.60 19.74 -1.43
CA SER A 120 11.28 18.97 -2.64
C SER A 120 12.54 18.37 -3.28
N GLN A 121 13.63 19.15 -3.36
CA GLN A 121 14.92 18.67 -3.91
C GLN A 121 15.49 17.53 -3.07
N ILE A 122 15.42 17.61 -1.74
CA ILE A 122 15.91 16.55 -0.84
C ILE A 122 15.13 15.25 -1.07
N TRP A 123 13.81 15.33 -1.17
CA TRP A 123 12.96 14.16 -1.44
C TRP A 123 13.19 13.58 -2.84
N THR A 124 13.42 14.42 -3.84
CA THR A 124 13.74 13.97 -5.21
C THR A 124 15.07 13.24 -5.25
N SER A 125 16.11 13.79 -4.64
CA SER A 125 17.44 13.16 -4.60
C SER A 125 17.46 11.84 -3.80
N LEU A 126 16.57 11.69 -2.83
CA LEU A 126 16.38 10.41 -2.15
C LEU A 126 15.65 9.39 -3.04
N ALA A 127 14.64 9.84 -3.81
CA ALA A 127 13.86 8.98 -4.67
C ALA A 127 14.64 8.46 -5.88
N ASP A 128 15.51 9.27 -6.46
CA ASP A 128 16.37 8.89 -7.60
C ASP A 128 17.66 8.19 -7.20
N GLY A 129 17.90 8.04 -5.87
CA GLY A 129 19.06 7.35 -5.32
C GLY A 129 20.36 8.15 -5.34
N SER A 130 20.31 9.46 -5.66
CA SER A 130 21.50 10.35 -5.63
C SER A 130 21.91 10.74 -4.22
N ALA A 131 21.03 10.61 -3.24
CA ALA A 131 21.31 10.82 -1.81
C ALA A 131 20.94 9.59 -0.99
N ASP A 132 21.74 9.29 0.04
CA ASP A 132 21.42 8.27 1.00
C ASP A 132 20.41 8.78 2.07
N PRO A 133 19.68 7.89 2.78
CA PRO A 133 18.71 8.30 3.78
C PRO A 133 19.26 9.13 4.92
N LYS A 134 20.53 8.91 5.35
CA LYS A 134 21.16 9.66 6.44
C LYS A 134 21.44 11.09 6.01
N THR A 135 22.00 11.26 4.81
CA THR A 135 22.26 12.57 4.21
C THR A 135 20.97 13.36 4.02
N ALA A 136 19.89 12.71 3.56
CA ALA A 136 18.59 13.35 3.40
C ALA A 136 18.02 13.85 4.75
N VAL A 137 18.11 13.05 5.81
CA VAL A 137 17.69 13.47 7.17
C VAL A 137 18.51 14.65 7.68
N GLN A 138 19.83 14.65 7.47
CA GLN A 138 20.70 15.76 7.87
C GLN A 138 20.36 17.05 7.08
N ALA A 139 20.09 16.92 5.78
CA ALA A 139 19.70 18.06 4.96
C ALA A 139 18.36 18.64 5.38
N LEU A 140 17.35 17.79 5.72
CA LEU A 140 16.07 18.24 6.27
C LEU A 140 16.24 18.94 7.63
N ALA A 141 17.09 18.41 8.50
CA ALA A 141 17.40 19.07 9.78
C ALA A 141 18.05 20.44 9.56
N GLY A 142 19.01 20.53 8.64
CA GLY A 142 19.65 21.80 8.27
C GLY A 142 18.69 22.81 7.64
N ALA A 143 17.72 22.35 6.83
CA ALA A 143 16.69 23.20 6.27
C ALA A 143 15.77 23.78 7.36
N ARG A 144 15.34 22.94 8.32
CA ARG A 144 14.57 23.39 9.49
C ARG A 144 15.34 24.42 10.32
N ASP A 145 16.61 24.19 10.59
CA ASP A 145 17.44 25.06 11.40
C ASP A 145 17.71 26.43 10.72
N LYS A 146 17.58 26.47 9.38
CA LYS A 146 17.57 27.71 8.58
C LYS A 146 16.19 28.41 8.56
N GLY A 147 15.19 27.89 9.28
CA GLY A 147 13.85 28.46 9.34
C GLY A 147 12.96 28.13 8.14
N ILE A 148 13.33 27.18 7.30
CA ILE A 148 12.48 26.71 6.19
C ILE A 148 11.29 25.94 6.77
N ALA A 149 10.06 26.31 6.37
CA ALA A 149 8.85 25.61 6.77
C ALA A 149 8.82 24.24 6.09
N LEU A 150 8.99 23.18 6.87
CA LEU A 150 8.94 21.79 6.39
C LEU A 150 7.53 21.23 6.49
N SER A 151 7.21 20.31 5.57
CA SER A 151 5.96 19.55 5.62
C SER A 151 5.86 18.68 6.88
N SER A 152 4.63 18.32 7.28
CA SER A 152 4.39 17.42 8.41
C SER A 152 5.15 16.10 8.29
N ARG A 153 5.28 15.57 7.06
CA ARG A 153 6.03 14.35 6.79
C ARG A 153 7.50 14.46 7.17
N SER A 154 8.15 15.56 6.80
CA SER A 154 9.56 15.81 7.14
C SER A 154 9.76 16.06 8.63
N LEU A 155 8.82 16.75 9.27
CA LEU A 155 8.84 16.99 10.71
C LEU A 155 8.68 15.68 11.51
N ASP A 156 7.78 14.80 11.09
CA ASP A 156 7.57 13.48 11.71
C ASP A 156 8.82 12.61 11.58
N LEU A 157 9.46 12.63 10.42
CA LEU A 157 10.72 11.90 10.20
C LEU A 157 11.82 12.39 11.15
N LEU A 158 11.98 13.71 11.27
CA LEU A 158 12.95 14.31 12.18
C LEU A 158 12.64 14.04 13.65
N GLY A 159 11.34 13.99 14.02
CA GLY A 159 10.88 13.63 15.37
C GLY A 159 11.22 12.19 15.75
N LYS A 160 10.99 11.25 14.84
CA LYS A 160 11.32 9.82 15.04
C LYS A 160 12.84 9.59 15.18
N HIS A 161 13.65 10.31 14.44
CA HIS A 161 15.11 10.22 14.55
C HIS A 161 15.64 10.74 15.89
N LYS A 162 15.02 11.75 16.51
CA LYS A 162 15.42 12.24 17.85
C LYS A 162 15.22 11.17 18.93
N ASN A 163 14.14 10.38 18.84
CA ASN A 163 13.85 9.35 19.85
C ASN A 163 14.75 8.11 19.75
N HIS A 164 15.47 7.92 18.65
CA HIS A 164 16.37 6.77 18.47
C HIS A 164 17.77 6.99 19.07
N TYR A 165 18.14 8.22 19.42
CA TYR A 165 19.43 8.54 20.03
C TYR A 165 19.43 8.49 21.56
N TYR A 166 18.28 8.18 22.20
CA TYR A 166 18.18 8.08 23.67
C TYR A 166 18.19 6.64 24.21
N PHE A 167 18.47 5.65 23.36
CA PHE A 167 18.60 4.24 23.76
C PHE A 167 19.97 3.66 23.39
N PHE A 168 21.04 4.31 23.88
CA PHE A 168 22.37 3.68 24.04
C PHE A 168 23.00 4.18 25.33
#